data_815e971988bf1bf75780b8ea3746c280
#
_entry.id   815e971988bf1bf75780b8ea3746c280
#
_cell.length_a   1.000
_cell.length_b   1.000
_cell.length_c   1.000
_cell.angle_alpha   90.00
_cell.angle_beta   90.00
_cell.angle_gamma   90.00
#
_symmetry.space_group_name_H-M   'P 1'
#
loop_
_entity.id
_entity.type
_entity.pdbx_description
1 polymer ?
#
loop_
_entity_poly.entity_id
_entity_poly.type
_entity_poly.pdbx_seq_one_letter_code
_entity_poly.pdbx_strand_id
1 'polypeptide(L)'
;RMSRGLGDVYKRQVYQKVEEGRENVAQYELIPWVLGQCANLQEVRKLLAKMNLVGTPFGDFPAAQLHWIIADASGAITLECTKDGLQVYDNPAGVLTNNPPFPMQMFQLNNYAGLSPKQPEHRFSGQIPFTSYSRGMGAMGLPGDLSSESRFARVAFVKCNSVSGDSEKESVSQFFHILGSVDQQRGCCEG
;
A
#
# COMPACT_ATOMS: atom_id res chain seq x y z
N ARG A 1 16.13 -18.12 -25.98
CA ARG A 1 14.77 -18.19 -25.39
C ARG A 1 14.87 -17.59 -24.01
N MET A 2 14.52 -16.32 -23.88
CA MET A 2 14.38 -15.68 -22.56
C MET A 2 13.19 -16.29 -21.84
N SER A 3 13.42 -16.71 -20.60
CA SER A 3 12.39 -17.21 -19.69
C SER A 3 11.39 -16.09 -19.40
N ARG A 4 10.16 -16.22 -19.85
CA ARG A 4 9.02 -15.34 -19.56
C ARG A 4 8.40 -15.59 -18.17
N GLY A 5 9.11 -16.28 -17.28
CA GLY A 5 8.47 -16.94 -16.12
C GLY A 5 8.34 -16.08 -14.87
N LEU A 6 9.20 -15.13 -14.56
CA LEU A 6 9.20 -14.41 -13.29
C LEU A 6 8.57 -13.01 -13.37
N GLY A 7 8.67 -12.34 -14.51
CA GLY A 7 8.06 -11.02 -14.69
C GLY A 7 6.52 -11.03 -14.76
N ASP A 8 5.92 -12.16 -15.12
CA ASP A 8 4.48 -12.29 -15.29
C ASP A 8 3.71 -12.61 -13.99
N VAL A 9 4.40 -13.14 -12.98
CA VAL A 9 3.77 -13.51 -11.70
C VAL A 9 3.50 -12.28 -10.82
N TYR A 10 4.28 -11.22 -10.96
CA TYR A 10 4.25 -10.05 -10.08
C TYR A 10 3.61 -8.79 -10.70
N LYS A 11 3.23 -8.85 -11.96
CA LYS A 11 2.77 -7.69 -12.72
C LYS A 11 1.41 -7.93 -13.33
N ARG A 12 0.32 -8.07 -12.63
CA ARG A 12 -0.93 -7.97 -13.40
C ARG A 12 -2.13 -7.62 -12.57
N GLN A 13 -2.51 -6.37 -12.69
CA GLN A 13 -3.91 -6.02 -12.68
C GLN A 13 -4.55 -6.67 -13.91
N VAL A 14 -5.50 -7.56 -13.71
CA VAL A 14 -6.26 -8.23 -14.77
C VAL A 14 -7.71 -7.79 -14.63
N TYR A 15 -8.09 -6.81 -15.43
CA TYR A 15 -9.48 -6.37 -15.46
C TYR A 15 -10.39 -7.42 -16.07
N GLN A 16 -11.60 -7.50 -15.55
CA GLN A 16 -12.62 -8.39 -16.07
C GLN A 16 -13.18 -7.84 -17.37
N LYS A 17 -13.80 -8.72 -18.16
CA LYS A 17 -14.58 -8.32 -19.32
C LYS A 17 -15.90 -7.71 -18.88
N VAL A 18 -16.50 -6.91 -19.74
CA VAL A 18 -17.87 -6.40 -19.55
C VAL A 18 -18.80 -7.58 -19.29
N GLU A 19 -19.59 -7.50 -18.24
CA GLU A 19 -20.55 -8.50 -17.81
C GLU A 19 -21.96 -7.94 -17.93
N GLU A 20 -22.83 -8.61 -18.68
CA GLU A 20 -24.21 -8.21 -18.88
C GLU A 20 -24.99 -8.37 -17.55
N GLY A 21 -25.80 -7.38 -17.20
CA GLY A 21 -26.58 -7.37 -15.96
C GLY A 21 -25.82 -6.90 -14.72
N ARG A 22 -24.52 -6.55 -14.85
CA ARG A 22 -23.76 -5.88 -13.80
C ARG A 22 -23.44 -4.44 -14.14
N GLU A 23 -23.20 -3.63 -13.12
CA GLU A 23 -22.70 -2.27 -13.30
C GLU A 23 -21.20 -2.33 -13.65
N ASN A 24 -20.88 -2.09 -14.92
CA ASN A 24 -19.52 -2.11 -15.43
C ASN A 24 -18.90 -0.72 -15.29
N VAL A 25 -17.89 -0.59 -14.44
CA VAL A 25 -17.22 0.69 -14.12
C VAL A 25 -15.81 0.66 -14.69
N ALA A 26 -15.44 1.69 -15.46
CA ALA A 26 -14.08 1.82 -15.97
C ALA A 26 -13.10 2.13 -14.82
N GLN A 27 -11.87 1.63 -14.91
CA GLN A 27 -10.87 1.77 -13.84
C GLN A 27 -10.59 3.24 -13.46
N TYR A 28 -10.67 4.16 -14.40
CA TYR A 28 -10.46 5.59 -14.14
C TYR A 28 -11.70 6.28 -13.55
N GLU A 29 -12.87 5.65 -13.58
CA GLU A 29 -14.11 6.17 -13.01
C GLU A 29 -14.36 5.71 -11.59
N LEU A 30 -13.60 4.71 -11.10
CA LEU A 30 -13.85 4.08 -9.79
C LEU A 30 -13.88 5.11 -8.66
N ILE A 31 -12.94 6.04 -8.62
CA ILE A 31 -12.85 7.04 -7.52
C ILE A 31 -14.12 7.90 -7.47
N PRO A 32 -14.48 8.66 -8.53
CA PRO A 32 -15.70 9.48 -8.47
C PRO A 32 -16.97 8.64 -8.31
N TRP A 33 -17.01 7.43 -8.86
CA TRP A 33 -18.15 6.53 -8.76
C TRP A 33 -18.38 6.06 -7.31
N VAL A 34 -17.32 5.72 -6.56
CA VAL A 34 -17.40 5.37 -5.14
C VAL A 34 -17.74 6.58 -4.29
N LEU A 35 -17.04 7.71 -4.48
CA LEU A 35 -17.24 8.91 -3.67
C LEU A 35 -18.61 9.54 -3.86
N GLY A 36 -19.24 9.35 -5.02
CA GLY A 36 -20.58 9.85 -5.30
C GLY A 36 -21.70 9.02 -4.65
N GLN A 37 -21.42 7.83 -4.14
CA GLN A 37 -22.44 6.88 -3.67
C GLN A 37 -22.24 6.38 -2.25
N CYS A 38 -21.04 6.51 -1.67
CA CYS A 38 -20.71 5.92 -0.39
C CYS A 38 -20.19 6.97 0.60
N ALA A 39 -20.67 6.92 1.82
CA ALA A 39 -20.21 7.76 2.92
C ALA A 39 -19.18 7.04 3.84
N ASN A 40 -19.06 5.72 3.74
CA ASN A 40 -18.19 4.92 4.62
C ASN A 40 -17.79 3.59 3.96
N LEU A 41 -16.79 2.91 4.56
CA LEU A 41 -16.26 1.64 4.04
C LEU A 41 -17.30 0.51 4.00
N GLN A 42 -18.28 0.50 4.87
CA GLN A 42 -19.30 -0.53 4.86
C GLN A 42 -20.20 -0.42 3.60
N GLU A 43 -20.53 0.80 3.19
CA GLU A 43 -21.27 1.07 1.97
C GLU A 43 -20.42 0.74 0.74
N VAL A 44 -19.14 1.12 0.76
CA VAL A 44 -18.17 0.76 -0.30
C VAL A 44 -18.14 -0.74 -0.53
N ARG A 45 -18.01 -1.55 0.51
CA ARG A 45 -17.99 -3.01 0.38
C ARG A 45 -19.26 -3.57 -0.26
N LYS A 46 -20.43 -3.03 0.11
CA LYS A 46 -21.72 -3.44 -0.48
C LYS A 46 -21.81 -3.04 -1.95
N LEU A 47 -21.27 -1.87 -2.29
CA LEU A 47 -21.25 -1.37 -3.65
C LEU A 47 -20.34 -2.20 -4.54
N LEU A 48 -19.10 -2.45 -4.08
CA LEU A 48 -18.11 -3.26 -4.80
C LEU A 48 -18.56 -4.69 -5.08
N ALA A 49 -19.38 -5.28 -4.21
CA ALA A 49 -19.91 -6.64 -4.41
C ALA A 49 -20.87 -6.74 -5.62
N LYS A 50 -21.43 -5.63 -6.09
CA LYS A 50 -22.42 -5.58 -7.17
C LYS A 50 -21.86 -5.09 -8.50
N MET A 51 -20.67 -4.47 -8.47
CA MET A 51 -20.04 -3.92 -9.66
C MET A 51 -19.11 -4.92 -10.35
N ASN A 52 -18.74 -4.58 -11.56
CA ASN A 52 -17.67 -5.20 -12.33
C ASN A 52 -16.68 -4.11 -12.77
N LEU A 53 -15.40 -4.28 -12.46
CA LEU A 53 -14.36 -3.32 -12.81
C LEU A 53 -13.70 -3.71 -14.13
N VAL A 54 -13.80 -2.85 -15.12
CA VAL A 54 -13.34 -3.13 -16.47
C VAL A 54 -12.16 -2.23 -16.86
N GLY A 55 -11.25 -2.80 -17.66
CA GLY A 55 -10.12 -2.08 -18.22
C GLY A 55 -10.50 -1.37 -19.51
N THR A 56 -10.76 -0.09 -19.43
CA THR A 56 -11.18 0.73 -20.58
C THR A 56 -10.05 1.68 -20.98
N PRO A 57 -9.61 1.72 -22.26
CA PRO A 57 -8.71 2.75 -22.75
C PRO A 57 -9.33 4.14 -22.58
N PHE A 58 -8.49 5.15 -22.38
CA PHE A 58 -8.91 6.55 -22.32
C PHE A 58 -8.27 7.34 -23.47
N GLY A 59 -9.03 7.64 -24.49
CA GLY A 59 -8.49 8.19 -25.73
C GLY A 59 -7.46 7.23 -26.37
N ASP A 60 -6.26 7.73 -26.63
CA ASP A 60 -5.15 6.95 -27.19
C ASP A 60 -4.34 6.19 -26.12
N PHE A 61 -4.66 6.36 -24.83
CA PHE A 61 -3.95 5.70 -23.73
C PHE A 61 -4.55 4.31 -23.44
N PRO A 62 -3.73 3.27 -23.33
CA PRO A 62 -4.20 1.94 -22.93
C PRO A 62 -4.78 1.97 -21.52
N ALA A 63 -5.55 0.95 -21.16
CA ALA A 63 -6.07 0.81 -19.82
C ALA A 63 -4.93 0.77 -18.81
N ALA A 64 -4.88 1.76 -17.90
CA ALA A 64 -3.88 1.85 -16.86
C ALA A 64 -4.07 0.73 -15.84
N GLN A 65 -2.97 0.10 -15.43
CA GLN A 65 -2.97 -0.92 -14.37
C GLN A 65 -2.99 -0.24 -13.01
N LEU A 66 -4.19 -0.08 -12.45
CA LEU A 66 -4.42 0.64 -11.20
C LEU A 66 -4.83 -0.32 -10.08
N HIS A 67 -4.46 0.05 -8.87
CA HIS A 67 -4.98 -0.47 -7.62
C HIS A 67 -5.32 0.70 -6.70
N TRP A 68 -6.16 0.48 -5.72
CA TRP A 68 -6.72 1.57 -4.92
C TRP A 68 -6.67 1.24 -3.42
N ILE A 69 -6.49 2.28 -2.64
CA ILE A 69 -6.75 2.27 -1.21
C ILE A 69 -7.95 3.16 -0.94
N ILE A 70 -8.90 2.66 -0.17
CA ILE A 70 -10.06 3.41 0.31
C ILE A 70 -10.05 3.35 1.82
N ALA A 71 -10.23 4.48 2.47
CA ALA A 71 -10.16 4.59 3.92
C ALA A 71 -11.23 5.52 4.48
N ASP A 72 -11.66 5.23 5.70
CA ASP A 72 -12.43 6.13 6.55
C ASP A 72 -11.95 6.03 8.00
N ALA A 73 -12.67 6.60 8.95
CA ALA A 73 -12.32 6.55 10.36
C ALA A 73 -12.32 5.12 10.95
N SER A 74 -12.97 4.15 10.31
CA SER A 74 -13.02 2.76 10.77
C SER A 74 -11.85 1.90 10.29
N GLY A 75 -11.11 2.34 9.26
CA GLY A 75 -9.96 1.61 8.73
C GLY A 75 -9.71 1.86 7.24
N ALA A 76 -9.06 0.89 6.59
CA ALA A 76 -8.76 0.95 5.17
C ALA A 76 -8.95 -0.41 4.49
N ILE A 77 -9.22 -0.36 3.19
CA ILE A 77 -9.24 -1.51 2.28
C ILE A 77 -8.38 -1.26 1.07
N THR A 78 -7.81 -2.31 0.51
CA THR A 78 -7.09 -2.29 -0.76
C THR A 78 -7.87 -3.05 -1.82
N LEU A 79 -7.95 -2.46 -3.02
CA LEU A 79 -8.58 -3.07 -4.18
C LEU A 79 -7.54 -3.41 -5.23
N GLU A 80 -7.55 -4.65 -5.69
CA GLU A 80 -6.69 -5.13 -6.78
C GLU A 80 -7.49 -6.01 -7.73
N CYS A 81 -7.32 -5.79 -9.03
CA CYS A 81 -7.88 -6.67 -10.05
C CYS A 81 -6.89 -7.78 -10.37
N THR A 82 -7.25 -9.02 -10.10
CA THR A 82 -6.45 -10.20 -10.40
C THR A 82 -7.12 -11.08 -11.45
N LYS A 83 -6.43 -12.13 -11.88
CA LYS A 83 -7.05 -13.16 -12.76
C LYS A 83 -8.33 -13.76 -12.17
N ASP A 84 -8.46 -13.74 -10.85
CA ASP A 84 -9.58 -14.32 -10.11
C ASP A 84 -10.68 -13.27 -9.79
N GLY A 85 -10.59 -12.08 -10.43
CA GLY A 85 -11.54 -10.98 -10.29
C GLY A 85 -11.05 -9.85 -9.38
N LEU A 86 -11.97 -8.95 -9.02
CA LEU A 86 -11.71 -7.87 -8.09
C LEU A 86 -11.53 -8.43 -6.68
N GLN A 87 -10.36 -8.20 -6.13
CA GLN A 87 -10.02 -8.56 -4.75
C GLN A 87 -10.17 -7.34 -3.84
N VAL A 88 -10.76 -7.53 -2.68
CA VAL A 88 -10.96 -6.52 -1.65
C VAL A 88 -10.29 -7.00 -0.38
N TYR A 89 -9.17 -6.42 -0.02
CA TYR A 89 -8.40 -6.80 1.16
C TYR A 89 -8.60 -5.80 2.29
N ASP A 90 -8.72 -6.31 3.52
CA ASP A 90 -8.55 -5.47 4.70
C ASP A 90 -7.10 -4.97 4.77
N ASN A 91 -6.91 -3.67 4.99
CA ASN A 91 -5.60 -3.05 5.02
C ASN A 91 -5.30 -2.44 6.40
N PRO A 92 -4.87 -3.26 7.36
CA PRO A 92 -4.58 -2.76 8.71
C PRO A 92 -3.37 -1.82 8.76
N ALA A 93 -2.46 -1.89 7.78
CA ALA A 93 -1.34 -0.95 7.67
C ALA A 93 -1.80 0.44 7.20
N GLY A 94 -2.92 0.52 6.48
CA GLY A 94 -3.41 1.76 5.87
C GLY A 94 -2.41 2.37 4.89
N VAL A 95 -1.67 1.53 4.17
CA VAL A 95 -0.62 1.88 3.23
C VAL A 95 -0.80 1.07 1.95
N LEU A 96 -0.50 1.67 0.83
CA LEU A 96 -0.43 1.00 -0.47
C LEU A 96 0.72 1.62 -1.27
N THR A 97 1.55 0.76 -1.86
CA THR A 97 2.60 1.15 -2.81
C THR A 97 2.34 0.45 -4.15
N ASN A 98 3.34 0.21 -4.96
CA ASN A 98 3.17 -0.45 -6.26
C ASN A 98 3.13 -1.99 -6.13
N ASN A 99 3.80 -2.72 -7.04
CA ASN A 99 3.96 -4.17 -6.97
C ASN A 99 4.94 -4.58 -5.86
N PRO A 100 4.87 -5.80 -5.33
CA PRO A 100 3.98 -6.91 -5.66
C PRO A 100 2.54 -6.72 -5.11
N PRO A 101 1.61 -7.67 -5.38
CA PRO A 101 0.26 -7.62 -4.83
C PRO A 101 0.21 -7.43 -3.32
N PHE A 102 -0.82 -6.75 -2.85
CA PHE A 102 -0.96 -6.33 -1.45
C PHE A 102 -0.76 -7.47 -0.42
N PRO A 103 -1.29 -8.70 -0.59
CA PRO A 103 -1.04 -9.78 0.36
C PRO A 103 0.43 -10.15 0.51
N MET A 104 1.22 -10.01 -0.55
CA MET A 104 2.67 -10.26 -0.50
C MET A 104 3.40 -9.15 0.25
N GLN A 105 3.00 -7.90 0.04
CA GLN A 105 3.54 -6.77 0.80
C GLN A 105 3.24 -6.92 2.29
N MET A 106 2.03 -7.32 2.66
CA MET A 106 1.68 -7.60 4.05
C MET A 106 2.47 -8.78 4.63
N PHE A 107 2.67 -9.85 3.85
CA PHE A 107 3.47 -11.00 4.28
C PHE A 107 4.93 -10.60 4.55
N GLN A 108 5.50 -9.75 3.72
CA GLN A 108 6.87 -9.27 3.87
C GLN A 108 7.10 -8.50 5.17
N LEU A 109 6.08 -7.84 5.75
CA LEU A 109 6.21 -7.16 7.03
C LEU A 109 6.67 -8.07 8.17
N ASN A 110 6.50 -9.40 8.06
CA ASN A 110 7.03 -10.35 9.02
C ASN A 110 8.56 -10.26 9.17
N ASN A 111 9.27 -9.88 8.11
CA ASN A 111 10.73 -9.70 8.13
C ASN A 111 11.14 -8.52 9.03
N TYR A 112 10.22 -7.63 9.33
CA TYR A 112 10.44 -6.39 10.09
C TYR A 112 9.78 -6.41 11.47
N ALA A 113 9.29 -7.56 11.92
CA ALA A 113 8.61 -7.71 13.22
C ALA A 113 9.49 -7.32 14.44
N GLY A 114 10.81 -7.30 14.26
CA GLY A 114 11.76 -6.86 15.28
C GLY A 114 11.93 -5.35 15.39
N LEU A 115 11.41 -4.57 14.45
CA LEU A 115 11.53 -3.11 14.47
C LEU A 115 10.68 -2.50 15.60
N SER A 116 11.20 -1.44 16.21
CA SER A 116 10.54 -0.75 17.30
C SER A 116 10.93 0.75 17.32
N PRO A 117 10.03 1.67 17.71
CA PRO A 117 10.41 3.04 18.00
C PRO A 117 11.24 3.16 19.30
N LYS A 118 11.29 2.11 20.13
CA LYS A 118 12.06 2.06 21.37
C LYS A 118 13.49 1.60 21.11
N GLN A 119 14.39 1.95 22.01
CA GLN A 119 15.76 1.43 21.98
C GLN A 119 15.76 -0.09 22.16
N PRO A 120 16.64 -0.82 21.45
CA PRO A 120 16.70 -2.27 21.54
C PRO A 120 17.27 -2.71 22.90
N GLU A 121 16.73 -3.81 23.41
CA GLU A 121 17.34 -4.55 24.50
C GLU A 121 18.49 -5.41 23.98
N HIS A 122 19.51 -5.62 24.80
CA HIS A 122 20.63 -6.49 24.49
C HIS A 122 20.20 -7.97 24.53
N ARG A 123 19.97 -8.56 23.37
CA ARG A 123 19.59 -9.98 23.24
C ARG A 123 20.60 -10.83 22.49
N PHE A 124 21.69 -10.22 22.03
CA PHE A 124 22.68 -10.91 21.20
C PHE A 124 23.48 -11.94 22.01
N SER A 125 24.06 -11.53 23.14
CA SER A 125 24.80 -12.43 24.06
C SER A 125 24.99 -11.75 25.40
N GLY A 126 24.85 -12.49 26.48
CA GLY A 126 25.22 -12.03 27.83
C GLY A 126 26.73 -11.92 28.08
N GLN A 127 27.57 -12.42 27.18
CA GLN A 127 29.02 -12.38 27.28
C GLN A 127 29.66 -11.12 26.70
N ILE A 128 28.92 -10.37 25.89
CA ILE A 128 29.42 -9.19 25.20
C ILE A 128 28.65 -7.96 25.73
N PRO A 129 29.38 -6.97 26.30
CA PRO A 129 28.73 -5.74 26.70
C PRO A 129 28.40 -4.89 25.47
N PHE A 130 27.14 -4.54 25.32
CA PHE A 130 26.67 -3.62 24.30
C PHE A 130 26.19 -2.31 24.92
N THR A 131 26.38 -1.22 24.19
CA THR A 131 25.91 0.11 24.58
C THR A 131 25.19 0.76 23.41
N SER A 132 23.99 1.27 23.64
CA SER A 132 23.31 2.10 22.64
C SER A 132 24.10 3.39 22.43
N TYR A 133 24.49 3.68 21.19
CA TYR A 133 25.33 4.84 20.84
C TYR A 133 24.53 5.98 20.19
N SER A 134 23.27 5.73 19.81
CA SER A 134 22.39 6.76 19.22
C SER A 134 20.91 6.48 19.52
N ARG A 135 20.06 7.49 19.28
CA ARG A 135 18.60 7.31 19.29
C ARG A 135 18.15 6.63 17.98
N GLY A 136 16.98 5.98 18.01
CA GLY A 136 16.39 5.35 16.81
C GLY A 136 16.97 3.98 16.46
N MET A 137 17.84 3.40 17.29
CA MET A 137 18.45 2.09 17.03
C MET A 137 17.44 0.94 16.97
N GLY A 138 16.23 1.09 17.55
CA GLY A 138 15.17 0.11 17.40
C GLY A 138 14.63 -0.04 15.98
N ALA A 139 14.92 0.94 15.11
CA ALA A 139 14.58 0.89 13.69
C ALA A 139 15.75 0.38 12.81
N MET A 140 16.82 -0.17 13.39
CA MET A 140 17.90 -0.77 12.61
C MET A 140 17.40 -1.94 11.77
N GLY A 141 17.67 -1.88 10.46
CA GLY A 141 17.13 -2.84 9.48
C GLY A 141 15.88 -2.34 8.76
N LEU A 142 15.36 -1.14 9.09
CA LEU A 142 14.34 -0.50 8.29
C LEU A 142 14.87 -0.25 6.88
N PRO A 143 14.20 -0.75 5.79
CA PRO A 143 14.76 -0.68 4.45
C PRO A 143 14.80 0.76 3.93
N GLY A 144 15.91 1.15 3.32
CA GLY A 144 16.15 2.51 2.82
C GLY A 144 16.10 2.68 1.31
N ASP A 145 16.06 1.57 0.54
CA ASP A 145 16.00 1.63 -0.91
C ASP A 145 14.63 2.10 -1.45
N LEU A 146 14.57 2.40 -2.75
CA LEU A 146 13.40 3.01 -3.40
C LEU A 146 12.41 2.00 -3.97
N SER A 147 12.63 0.68 -3.78
CA SER A 147 11.70 -0.35 -4.24
C SER A 147 10.34 -0.22 -3.57
N SER A 148 9.31 -0.71 -4.25
CA SER A 148 7.94 -0.66 -3.73
C SER A 148 7.80 -1.38 -2.39
N GLU A 149 8.42 -2.55 -2.24
CA GLU A 149 8.38 -3.34 -1.01
C GLU A 149 9.06 -2.61 0.16
N SER A 150 10.23 -2.03 -0.10
CA SER A 150 10.96 -1.26 0.92
C SER A 150 10.23 0.01 1.32
N ARG A 151 9.62 0.71 0.37
CA ARG A 151 8.76 1.86 0.65
C ARG A 151 7.53 1.45 1.46
N PHE A 152 6.92 0.31 1.13
CA PHE A 152 5.77 -0.20 1.90
C PHE A 152 6.15 -0.47 3.36
N ALA A 153 7.21 -1.24 3.61
CA ALA A 153 7.67 -1.54 4.96
C ALA A 153 8.03 -0.28 5.74
N ARG A 154 8.76 0.65 5.09
CA ARG A 154 9.19 1.90 5.70
C ARG A 154 8.02 2.80 6.07
N VAL A 155 7.09 3.06 5.14
CA VAL A 155 5.95 3.93 5.44
C VAL A 155 4.96 3.27 6.40
N ALA A 156 4.80 1.96 6.37
CA ALA A 156 3.98 1.24 7.35
C ALA A 156 4.55 1.40 8.76
N PHE A 157 5.86 1.21 8.94
CA PHE A 157 6.53 1.43 10.23
C PHE A 157 6.39 2.88 10.69
N VAL A 158 6.69 3.84 9.83
CA VAL A 158 6.61 5.27 10.16
C VAL A 158 5.17 5.66 10.53
N LYS A 159 4.19 5.30 9.70
CA LYS A 159 2.78 5.61 9.95
C LYS A 159 2.26 5.01 11.26
N CYS A 160 2.54 3.73 11.51
CA CYS A 160 2.03 3.04 12.69
C CYS A 160 2.65 3.52 14.01
N ASN A 161 3.82 4.19 13.95
CA ASN A 161 4.53 4.69 15.13
C ASN A 161 4.55 6.23 15.21
N SER A 162 3.99 6.92 14.23
CA SER A 162 3.86 8.38 14.25
C SER A 162 2.74 8.83 15.18
N VAL A 163 2.94 9.96 15.81
CA VAL A 163 1.94 10.63 16.66
C VAL A 163 1.55 11.93 15.97
N SER A 164 0.26 12.14 15.82
CA SER A 164 -0.31 13.41 15.34
C SER A 164 -0.77 14.27 16.52
N GLY A 165 -0.84 15.57 16.31
CA GLY A 165 -1.54 16.48 17.24
C GLY A 165 -3.06 16.43 17.04
N ASP A 166 -3.77 17.19 17.88
CA ASP A 166 -5.24 17.17 17.92
C ASP A 166 -5.88 18.08 16.86
N SER A 167 -5.11 18.95 16.21
CA SER A 167 -5.63 19.85 15.17
C SER A 167 -5.50 19.26 13.76
N GLU A 168 -6.39 19.68 12.87
CA GLU A 168 -6.32 19.35 11.44
C GLU A 168 -4.97 19.74 10.85
N LYS A 169 -4.47 20.95 11.18
CA LYS A 169 -3.19 21.44 10.69
C LYS A 169 -2.02 20.53 11.09
N GLU A 170 -1.98 20.08 12.33
CA GLU A 170 -0.94 19.18 12.82
C GLU A 170 -1.06 17.80 12.14
N SER A 171 -2.28 17.29 11.99
CA SER A 171 -2.55 16.01 11.30
C SER A 171 -2.12 16.06 9.84
N VAL A 172 -2.43 17.14 9.12
CA VAL A 172 -2.01 17.34 7.73
C VAL A 172 -0.49 17.45 7.64
N SER A 173 0.15 18.21 8.54
CA SER A 173 1.61 18.32 8.59
C SER A 173 2.27 16.97 8.83
N GLN A 174 1.77 16.20 9.80
CA GLN A 174 2.28 14.87 10.11
C GLN A 174 2.11 13.90 8.94
N PHE A 175 0.99 13.99 8.22
CA PHE A 175 0.75 13.19 7.02
C PHE A 175 1.83 13.42 5.95
N PHE A 176 2.19 14.68 5.69
CA PHE A 176 3.27 15.01 4.76
C PHE A 176 4.65 14.53 5.25
N HIS A 177 4.93 14.56 6.55
CA HIS A 177 6.15 13.97 7.10
C HIS A 177 6.20 12.44 6.89
N ILE A 178 5.07 11.75 7.04
CA ILE A 178 4.97 10.32 6.75
C ILE A 178 5.25 10.06 5.27
N LEU A 179 4.63 10.81 4.37
CA LEU A 179 4.88 10.70 2.92
C LEU A 179 6.33 11.00 2.56
N GLY A 180 6.94 12.02 3.17
CA GLY A 180 8.35 12.37 2.96
C GLY A 180 9.32 11.24 3.29
N SER A 181 8.92 10.29 4.15
CA SER A 181 9.75 9.12 4.46
C SER A 181 9.96 8.17 3.27
N VAL A 182 9.16 8.30 2.22
CA VAL A 182 9.19 7.45 1.01
C VAL A 182 9.34 8.26 -0.28
N ASP A 183 9.77 9.51 -0.18
CA ASP A 183 10.03 10.36 -1.33
C ASP A 183 11.08 9.73 -2.25
N GLN A 184 10.82 9.81 -3.55
CA GLN A 184 11.73 9.38 -4.60
C GLN A 184 12.29 10.62 -5.30
N GLN A 185 13.57 10.88 -5.09
CA GLN A 185 14.24 12.03 -5.69
C GLN A 185 14.35 11.84 -7.20
N ARG A 186 14.17 12.94 -7.94
CA ARG A 186 14.28 12.95 -9.40
C ARG A 186 15.64 12.41 -9.84
N GLY A 187 15.63 11.42 -10.73
CA GLY A 187 16.84 10.78 -11.26
C GLY A 187 17.36 9.60 -10.42
N CYS A 188 16.78 9.32 -9.24
CA CYS A 188 17.17 8.18 -8.42
C CYS A 188 16.34 6.91 -8.70
N CYS A 189 15.28 7.02 -9.48
CA CYS A 189 14.44 5.92 -9.90
C CYS A 189 14.02 6.14 -11.35
N GLU A 190 14.18 5.11 -12.19
CA GLU A 190 13.66 5.09 -13.56
C GLU A 190 12.20 4.62 -13.53
N GLY A 191 11.30 5.36 -14.20
CA GLY A 191 9.88 5.03 -14.30
C GLY A 191 9.18 5.77 -15.40
#